data_2fd26fa045e8937840dfdc66abcf83cc
#
_entry.id   2fd26fa045e8937840dfdc66abcf83cc
#
_cell.length_a   1.000
_cell.length_b   1.000
_cell.length_c   1.000
_cell.angle_alpha   90.00
_cell.angle_beta   90.00
_cell.angle_gamma   90.00
#
_symmetry.space_group_name_H-M   'P 1'
#
loop_
_entity.id
_entity.type
_entity.pdbx_description
1 polymer ?
#
loop_
_entity_poly.entity_id
_entity_poly.type
_entity_poly.pdbx_seq_one_letter_code
_entity_poly.pdbx_strand_id
1 'polypeptide(L)'
;PVVVVDITTRDAEGDLVASPAEWDEEEHGPAPAILIAVPHRPRPGDPVPGLGDRALVRLSDGGSASDDPRPVGRVMKILERGRSRTIGVFRAVPGHGGRLIPIDKKNVGRDLAIPEEATGDAKDGDLVAVDIVRTTRFGPPVARVRERLGNLKSEKAISLIALEVHGIPHVFRSDTLAEAEAVEHVALGRREDWRKLPLVTIDPPDAKDHDDAVHAEPDPSPENAGGFILTIAIADVAAYVRPGTALDREAAIRGNSVYFPDRVVPMLPERISNDLCSLKQGVDRPALAVT
;
A
#
# COMPACT_ATOMS: atom_id res chain seq x y z
N PRO A 1 -6.54 -28.20 5.91
CA PRO A 1 -7.08 -26.81 5.86
C PRO A 1 -6.64 -26.09 4.59
N VAL A 2 -7.34 -24.98 4.26
CA VAL A 2 -7.02 -24.11 3.12
C VAL A 2 -6.73 -22.73 3.69
N VAL A 3 -5.56 -22.18 3.33
CA VAL A 3 -5.09 -20.88 3.86
C VAL A 3 -4.58 -20.00 2.72
N VAL A 4 -4.64 -18.69 2.94
CA VAL A 4 -3.96 -17.71 2.07
C VAL A 4 -2.55 -17.51 2.60
N VAL A 5 -1.57 -17.60 1.71
CA VAL A 5 -0.16 -17.46 2.06
C VAL A 5 0.55 -16.49 1.14
N ASP A 6 1.57 -15.84 1.66
CA ASP A 6 2.54 -15.06 0.90
C ASP A 6 3.82 -15.87 0.74
N ILE A 7 4.27 -16.07 -0.50
CA ILE A 7 5.47 -16.82 -0.83
C ILE A 7 6.68 -15.88 -0.72
N THR A 8 7.39 -15.97 0.40
CA THR A 8 8.35 -14.92 0.83
C THR A 8 9.79 -15.23 0.52
N THR A 9 10.20 -16.50 0.58
CA THR A 9 11.61 -16.88 0.45
C THR A 9 11.81 -18.20 -0.29
N ARG A 10 13.08 -18.58 -0.48
CA ARG A 10 13.51 -19.96 -0.80
C ARG A 10 14.42 -20.44 0.31
N ASP A 11 14.30 -21.72 0.63
CA ASP A 11 15.24 -22.36 1.55
C ASP A 11 16.59 -22.70 0.88
N ALA A 12 17.46 -23.39 1.62
CA ALA A 12 18.80 -23.75 1.15
C ALA A 12 18.75 -24.75 -0.02
N GLU A 13 17.71 -25.57 -0.07
CA GLU A 13 17.44 -26.55 -1.12
C GLU A 13 16.82 -25.90 -2.37
N GLY A 14 16.41 -24.63 -2.29
CA GLY A 14 15.83 -23.87 -3.37
C GLY A 14 14.31 -23.95 -3.46
N ASP A 15 13.68 -24.63 -2.51
CA ASP A 15 12.23 -24.78 -2.44
C ASP A 15 11.55 -23.47 -1.98
N LEU A 16 10.33 -23.24 -2.46
CA LEU A 16 9.56 -22.06 -2.10
C LEU A 16 9.01 -22.20 -0.68
N VAL A 17 9.23 -21.18 0.14
CA VAL A 17 8.70 -21.06 1.50
C VAL A 17 7.75 -19.89 1.58
N ALA A 18 6.61 -20.11 2.22
CA ALA A 18 5.55 -19.13 2.42
C ALA A 18 5.22 -19.00 3.91
N SER A 19 4.59 -17.88 4.26
CA SER A 19 3.95 -17.65 5.56
C SER A 19 2.48 -17.33 5.36
N PRO A 20 1.61 -17.61 6.35
CA PRO A 20 0.20 -17.16 6.29
C PRO A 20 0.12 -15.66 6.03
N ALA A 21 -0.81 -15.25 5.14
CA ALA A 21 -1.00 -13.84 4.81
C ALA A 21 -1.60 -13.04 5.96
N GLU A 22 -2.35 -13.71 6.81
CA GLU A 22 -2.92 -13.17 8.05
C GLU A 22 -2.49 -14.06 9.20
N TRP A 23 -1.69 -13.53 10.12
CA TRP A 23 -1.19 -14.26 11.28
C TRP A 23 -0.97 -13.30 12.43
N ASP A 24 -1.57 -13.62 13.56
CA ASP A 24 -1.39 -12.88 14.80
C ASP A 24 -0.24 -13.48 15.61
N GLU A 25 0.91 -12.81 15.59
CA GLU A 25 2.11 -13.27 16.33
C GLU A 25 1.97 -13.11 17.84
N GLU A 26 1.14 -12.17 18.31
CA GLU A 26 0.91 -11.97 19.75
C GLU A 26 0.07 -13.11 20.34
N GLU A 27 -0.91 -13.61 19.58
CA GLU A 27 -1.80 -14.70 20.02
C GLU A 27 -1.22 -16.08 19.74
N HIS A 28 -0.52 -16.26 18.62
CA HIS A 28 -0.14 -17.60 18.10
C HIS A 28 1.37 -17.84 18.04
N GLY A 29 2.20 -16.86 18.44
CA GLY A 29 3.65 -16.92 18.30
C GLY A 29 4.13 -16.70 16.85
N PRO A 30 5.39 -16.99 16.52
CA PRO A 30 5.97 -16.72 15.22
C PRO A 30 5.25 -17.46 14.10
N ALA A 31 5.04 -16.77 12.96
CA ALA A 31 4.35 -17.33 11.81
C ALA A 31 5.02 -18.62 11.31
N PRO A 32 4.26 -19.70 11.08
CA PRO A 32 4.81 -20.96 10.60
C PRO A 32 5.36 -20.82 9.17
N ALA A 33 6.53 -21.40 8.94
CA ALA A 33 7.09 -21.54 7.60
C ALA A 33 6.40 -22.71 6.89
N ILE A 34 5.80 -22.45 5.73
CA ILE A 34 5.06 -23.45 4.92
C ILE A 34 5.86 -23.74 3.66
N LEU A 35 6.21 -25.01 3.46
CA LEU A 35 6.90 -25.46 2.25
C LEU A 35 5.91 -25.55 1.10
N ILE A 36 6.19 -24.91 -0.03
CA ILE A 36 5.29 -24.90 -1.18
C ILE A 36 5.67 -26.00 -2.17
N ALA A 37 4.81 -26.99 -2.28
CA ALA A 37 4.97 -28.07 -3.27
C ALA A 37 4.76 -27.56 -4.69
N VAL A 38 5.84 -27.57 -5.48
CA VAL A 38 5.81 -27.21 -6.90
C VAL A 38 5.85 -28.50 -7.72
N PRO A 39 4.87 -28.76 -8.61
CA PRO A 39 4.90 -29.94 -9.47
C PRO A 39 6.14 -29.94 -10.37
N HIS A 40 6.88 -31.02 -10.43
CA HIS A 40 8.03 -31.17 -11.33
C HIS A 40 7.64 -31.04 -12.83
N ARG A 41 6.40 -31.40 -13.18
CA ARG A 41 5.83 -31.25 -14.53
C ARG A 41 4.42 -30.67 -14.42
N PRO A 42 4.28 -29.34 -14.40
CA PRO A 42 2.97 -28.71 -14.37
C PRO A 42 2.21 -29.01 -15.67
N ARG A 43 0.93 -29.31 -15.56
CA ARG A 43 0.01 -29.43 -16.70
C ARG A 43 -0.39 -28.03 -17.19
N PRO A 44 -0.84 -27.88 -18.46
CA PRO A 44 -1.42 -26.63 -18.91
C PRO A 44 -2.61 -26.25 -18.00
N GLY A 45 -2.53 -25.05 -17.38
CA GLY A 45 -3.55 -24.57 -16.43
C GLY A 45 -3.22 -24.77 -14.95
N ASP A 46 -2.21 -25.58 -14.60
CA ASP A 46 -1.78 -25.68 -13.20
C ASP A 46 -1.17 -24.35 -12.72
N PRO A 47 -1.53 -23.91 -11.50
CA PRO A 47 -0.92 -22.72 -10.93
C PRO A 47 0.55 -22.99 -10.60
N VAL A 48 1.46 -22.32 -11.31
CA VAL A 48 2.90 -22.36 -11.02
C VAL A 48 3.25 -21.19 -10.12
N PRO A 49 3.51 -21.43 -8.82
CA PRO A 49 3.83 -20.38 -7.87
C PRO A 49 5.24 -19.83 -8.07
N GLY A 50 5.40 -18.55 -7.72
CA GLY A 50 6.68 -17.87 -7.73
C GLY A 50 6.92 -17.09 -6.43
N LEU A 51 8.15 -16.63 -6.24
CA LEU A 51 8.49 -15.76 -5.13
C LEU A 51 7.69 -14.47 -5.23
N GLY A 52 7.12 -14.02 -4.09
CA GLY A 52 6.29 -12.83 -4.00
C GLY A 52 4.80 -13.06 -4.37
N ASP A 53 4.44 -14.24 -4.85
CA ASP A 53 3.02 -14.55 -5.13
C ASP A 53 2.23 -14.69 -3.83
N ARG A 54 1.01 -14.15 -3.82
CA ARG A 54 -0.02 -14.48 -2.83
C ARG A 54 -0.89 -15.60 -3.40
N ALA A 55 -1.02 -16.67 -2.65
CA ALA A 55 -1.67 -17.88 -3.14
C ALA A 55 -2.65 -18.49 -2.14
N LEU A 56 -3.72 -19.08 -2.65
CA LEU A 56 -4.59 -19.97 -1.89
C LEU A 56 -3.96 -21.36 -1.91
N VAL A 57 -3.66 -21.89 -0.72
CA VAL A 57 -2.90 -23.11 -0.54
C VAL A 57 -3.67 -24.08 0.32
N ARG A 58 -3.72 -25.36 -0.09
CA ARG A 58 -4.19 -26.45 0.74
C ARG A 58 -3.02 -27.06 1.50
N LEU A 59 -3.08 -26.97 2.82
CA LEU A 59 -2.10 -27.60 3.68
C LEU A 59 -2.35 -29.10 3.79
N SER A 60 -1.28 -29.86 3.72
CA SER A 60 -1.22 -31.26 4.16
C SER A 60 -0.22 -31.36 5.30
N ASP A 61 -0.54 -32.18 6.29
CA ASP A 61 0.43 -32.54 7.29
C ASP A 61 1.61 -33.16 6.54
N GLY A 62 2.83 -32.70 6.81
CA GLY A 62 4.04 -33.20 6.17
C GLY A 62 4.02 -34.71 6.27
N GLY A 63 3.94 -35.39 5.11
CA GLY A 63 3.83 -36.82 5.08
C GLY A 63 5.01 -37.46 5.80
N SER A 64 4.80 -38.54 6.48
CA SER A 64 5.78 -39.31 7.30
C SER A 64 7.03 -39.80 6.53
N ALA A 65 7.35 -39.22 5.39
CA ALA A 65 8.45 -39.58 4.51
C ALA A 65 9.51 -38.47 4.34
N SER A 66 9.31 -37.24 4.88
CA SER A 66 10.34 -36.20 4.91
C SER A 66 10.75 -35.87 6.32
N ASP A 67 12.05 -35.77 6.60
CA ASP A 67 12.61 -35.33 7.88
C ASP A 67 12.32 -33.85 8.20
N ASP A 68 11.53 -33.17 7.36
CA ASP A 68 11.19 -31.76 7.50
C ASP A 68 9.86 -31.61 8.25
N PRO A 69 9.86 -30.98 9.44
CA PRO A 69 8.65 -30.80 10.25
C PRO A 69 7.70 -29.71 9.73
N ARG A 70 8.10 -28.96 8.67
CA ARG A 70 7.28 -27.88 8.13
C ARG A 70 6.03 -28.40 7.41
N PRO A 71 4.86 -27.77 7.58
CA PRO A 71 3.67 -28.12 6.80
C PRO A 71 3.92 -27.89 5.29
N VAL A 72 3.39 -28.80 4.48
CA VAL A 72 3.50 -28.72 3.03
C VAL A 72 2.22 -28.16 2.44
N GLY A 73 2.35 -27.10 1.65
CA GLY A 73 1.25 -26.42 0.99
C GLY A 73 1.20 -26.69 -0.52
N ARG A 74 0.06 -27.17 -1.03
CA ARG A 74 -0.21 -27.28 -2.47
C ARG A 74 -1.00 -26.07 -2.94
N VAL A 75 -0.48 -25.34 -3.91
CA VAL A 75 -1.15 -24.17 -4.50
C VAL A 75 -2.39 -24.61 -5.26
N MET A 76 -3.54 -24.07 -4.88
CA MET A 76 -4.82 -24.24 -5.57
C MET A 76 -5.08 -23.12 -6.57
N LYS A 77 -4.74 -21.89 -6.20
CA LYS A 77 -4.92 -20.69 -7.03
C LYS A 77 -3.90 -19.62 -6.62
N ILE A 78 -3.34 -18.94 -7.60
CA ILE A 78 -2.57 -17.71 -7.37
C ILE A 78 -3.59 -16.58 -7.32
N LEU A 79 -3.69 -15.91 -6.18
CA LEU A 79 -4.61 -14.81 -5.94
C LEU A 79 -4.03 -13.52 -6.48
N GLU A 80 -2.73 -13.32 -6.23
CA GLU A 80 -1.99 -12.16 -6.67
C GLU A 80 -0.59 -12.61 -7.10
N ARG A 81 -0.15 -12.18 -8.29
CA ARG A 81 1.21 -12.39 -8.75
C ARG A 81 2.13 -11.40 -8.06
N GLY A 82 3.12 -11.92 -7.36
CA GLY A 82 4.19 -11.10 -6.82
C GLY A 82 4.90 -10.41 -7.97
N ARG A 83 4.65 -9.13 -8.11
CA ARG A 83 5.53 -8.28 -8.88
C ARG A 83 6.75 -8.07 -8.01
N SER A 84 7.80 -8.84 -8.26
CA SER A 84 9.11 -8.58 -7.64
C SER A 84 9.62 -7.24 -8.18
N ARG A 85 9.04 -6.16 -7.65
CA ARG A 85 9.49 -4.80 -7.89
C ARG A 85 10.79 -4.64 -7.14
N THR A 86 11.83 -4.29 -7.84
CA THR A 86 13.12 -3.99 -7.23
C THR A 86 13.51 -2.58 -7.63
N ILE A 87 13.93 -1.80 -6.65
CA ILE A 87 14.51 -0.49 -6.89
C ILE A 87 16.02 -0.57 -6.82
N GLY A 88 16.65 0.17 -7.70
CA GLY A 88 18.08 0.27 -7.72
C GLY A 88 18.56 1.45 -8.53
N VAL A 89 19.87 1.62 -8.52
CA VAL A 89 20.54 2.59 -9.36
C VAL A 89 20.83 1.97 -10.71
N PHE A 90 20.35 2.61 -11.76
CA PHE A 90 20.68 2.23 -13.13
C PHE A 90 22.10 2.63 -13.47
N ARG A 91 22.88 1.70 -13.99
CA ARG A 91 24.22 1.93 -14.55
C ARG A 91 24.24 1.52 -16.00
N ALA A 92 24.44 2.52 -16.87
CA ALA A 92 24.53 2.28 -18.29
C ALA A 92 25.79 1.46 -18.64
N VAL A 93 25.63 0.48 -19.53
CA VAL A 93 26.75 -0.30 -20.09
C VAL A 93 26.74 -0.05 -21.60
N PRO A 94 27.76 0.65 -22.14
CA PRO A 94 27.78 0.99 -23.57
C PRO A 94 27.59 -0.23 -24.47
N GLY A 95 26.60 -0.17 -25.37
CA GLY A 95 26.28 -1.24 -26.31
C GLY A 95 25.57 -2.48 -25.73
N HIS A 96 25.22 -2.49 -24.44
CA HIS A 96 24.64 -3.67 -23.78
C HIS A 96 23.47 -3.30 -22.85
N GLY A 97 22.91 -2.08 -22.97
CA GLY A 97 21.85 -1.59 -22.09
C GLY A 97 22.36 -1.13 -20.74
N GLY A 98 22.18 -1.90 -19.67
CA GLY A 98 22.65 -1.48 -18.35
C GLY A 98 22.55 -2.56 -17.29
N ARG A 99 22.81 -2.14 -16.07
CA ARG A 99 22.65 -2.95 -14.85
C ARG A 99 21.89 -2.18 -13.80
N LEU A 100 21.04 -2.87 -13.06
CA LEU A 100 20.45 -2.39 -11.83
C LEU A 100 21.35 -2.78 -10.67
N ILE A 101 21.78 -1.81 -9.88
CA ILE A 101 22.41 -2.03 -8.58
C ILE A 101 21.31 -1.89 -7.53
N PRO A 102 20.80 -2.98 -6.93
CA PRO A 102 19.74 -2.89 -5.93
C PRO A 102 20.15 -2.07 -4.73
N ILE A 103 19.23 -1.24 -4.20
CA ILE A 103 19.45 -0.48 -2.96
C ILE A 103 18.99 -1.22 -1.71
N ASP A 104 18.23 -2.28 -1.86
CA ASP A 104 17.81 -3.14 -0.76
C ASP A 104 19.02 -3.93 -0.23
N LYS A 105 19.28 -3.81 1.09
CA LYS A 105 20.39 -4.51 1.77
C LYS A 105 20.34 -6.02 1.60
N LYS A 106 19.17 -6.63 1.41
CA LYS A 106 19.00 -8.07 1.19
C LYS A 106 19.46 -8.53 -0.19
N ASN A 107 19.56 -7.61 -1.13
CA ASN A 107 19.93 -7.87 -2.53
C ASN A 107 21.27 -7.22 -2.93
N VAL A 108 22.01 -6.65 -1.98
CA VAL A 108 23.35 -6.08 -2.24
C VAL A 108 24.27 -7.15 -2.85
N GLY A 109 24.90 -6.79 -3.98
CA GLY A 109 25.80 -7.68 -4.72
C GLY A 109 25.12 -8.61 -5.73
N ARG A 110 23.80 -8.47 -5.93
CA ARG A 110 23.04 -9.17 -6.96
C ARG A 110 22.59 -8.19 -8.04
N ASP A 111 23.54 -7.69 -8.81
CA ASP A 111 23.23 -6.83 -9.95
C ASP A 111 22.34 -7.56 -10.95
N LEU A 112 21.30 -6.88 -11.44
CA LEU A 112 20.41 -7.42 -12.47
C LEU A 112 20.74 -6.78 -13.81
N ALA A 113 20.91 -7.60 -14.85
CA ALA A 113 21.10 -7.11 -16.21
C ALA A 113 19.80 -6.47 -16.72
N ILE A 114 19.94 -5.32 -17.39
CA ILE A 114 18.84 -4.63 -18.08
C ILE A 114 19.22 -4.57 -19.57
N PRO A 115 18.54 -5.37 -20.43
CA PRO A 115 18.76 -5.31 -21.88
C PRO A 115 18.50 -3.92 -22.46
N GLU A 116 19.11 -3.59 -23.58
CA GLU A 116 19.01 -2.25 -24.19
C GLU A 116 17.56 -1.86 -24.49
N GLU A 117 16.76 -2.80 -24.99
CA GLU A 117 15.32 -2.62 -25.26
C GLU A 117 14.46 -2.49 -23.99
N ALA A 118 15.03 -2.74 -22.81
CA ALA A 118 14.35 -2.72 -21.53
C ALA A 118 14.78 -1.54 -20.62
N THR A 119 15.63 -0.64 -21.11
CA THR A 119 16.16 0.51 -20.36
C THR A 119 15.17 1.67 -20.22
N GLY A 120 14.17 1.76 -21.11
CA GLY A 120 13.25 2.89 -21.16
C GLY A 120 14.00 4.22 -21.35
N ASP A 121 13.64 5.22 -20.57
CA ASP A 121 14.26 6.56 -20.54
C ASP A 121 15.33 6.74 -19.43
N ALA A 122 15.74 5.64 -18.80
CA ALA A 122 16.71 5.66 -17.70
C ALA A 122 18.09 6.14 -18.17
N LYS A 123 18.70 7.02 -17.39
CA LYS A 123 20.06 7.54 -17.59
C LYS A 123 20.99 7.01 -16.52
N ASP A 124 22.29 6.98 -16.81
CA ASP A 124 23.29 6.55 -15.81
C ASP A 124 23.18 7.33 -14.50
N GLY A 125 23.11 6.61 -13.41
CA GLY A 125 22.92 7.17 -12.06
C GLY A 125 21.47 7.44 -11.65
N ASP A 126 20.50 7.16 -12.52
CA ASP A 126 19.10 7.29 -12.14
C ASP A 126 18.66 6.19 -11.16
N LEU A 127 17.77 6.58 -10.26
CA LEU A 127 16.98 5.66 -9.47
C LEU A 127 15.83 5.16 -10.34
N VAL A 128 15.70 3.84 -10.46
CA VAL A 128 14.67 3.20 -11.28
C VAL A 128 13.96 2.09 -10.53
N ALA A 129 12.67 1.95 -10.78
CA ALA A 129 11.90 0.77 -10.41
C ALA A 129 11.89 -0.19 -11.61
N VAL A 130 12.20 -1.45 -11.35
CA VAL A 130 12.25 -2.49 -12.39
C VAL A 130 11.33 -3.65 -12.05
N ASP A 131 10.79 -4.26 -13.10
CA ASP A 131 10.16 -5.57 -13.02
C ASP A 131 11.23 -6.64 -13.31
N ILE A 132 11.32 -7.67 -12.47
CA ILE A 132 12.21 -8.82 -12.73
C ILE A 132 11.49 -9.79 -13.65
N VAL A 133 12.08 -10.03 -14.83
CA VAL A 133 11.56 -10.94 -15.84
C VAL A 133 12.49 -12.12 -15.97
N ARG A 134 11.95 -13.34 -15.90
CA ARG A 134 12.69 -14.55 -16.25
C ARG A 134 12.40 -14.90 -17.70
N THR A 135 13.35 -14.67 -18.57
CA THR A 135 13.22 -14.94 -20.01
C THR A 135 13.31 -16.43 -20.34
N THR A 136 13.99 -17.21 -19.50
CA THR A 136 14.10 -18.66 -19.65
C THR A 136 14.03 -19.37 -18.30
N ARG A 137 13.67 -20.67 -18.32
CA ARG A 137 13.51 -21.50 -17.12
C ARG A 137 14.81 -21.63 -16.30
N PHE A 138 15.96 -21.52 -16.94
CA PHE A 138 17.30 -21.71 -16.35
C PHE A 138 18.26 -20.52 -16.57
N GLY A 139 17.80 -19.45 -17.21
CA GLY A 139 18.60 -18.24 -17.43
C GLY A 139 18.66 -17.32 -16.21
N PRO A 140 19.69 -16.47 -16.11
CA PRO A 140 19.71 -15.44 -15.09
C PRO A 140 18.50 -14.51 -15.25
N PRO A 141 17.91 -14.01 -14.14
CA PRO A 141 16.83 -13.04 -14.20
C PRO A 141 17.35 -11.75 -14.84
N VAL A 142 16.53 -11.14 -15.70
CA VAL A 142 16.78 -9.82 -16.28
C VAL A 142 15.77 -8.83 -15.71
N ALA A 143 16.16 -7.58 -15.62
CA ALA A 143 15.28 -6.51 -15.18
C ALA A 143 14.80 -5.69 -16.38
N ARG A 144 13.60 -5.15 -16.29
CA ARG A 144 13.05 -4.17 -17.22
C ARG A 144 12.70 -2.91 -16.45
N VAL A 145 13.20 -1.77 -16.87
CA VAL A 145 12.80 -0.49 -16.30
C VAL A 145 11.33 -0.26 -16.57
N ARG A 146 10.59 -0.05 -15.49
CA ARG A 146 9.18 0.27 -15.52
C ARG A 146 8.96 1.76 -15.33
N GLU A 147 9.74 2.34 -14.45
CA GLU A 147 9.59 3.73 -14.06
C GLU A 147 10.94 4.32 -13.67
N ARG A 148 11.20 5.53 -14.15
CA ARG A 148 12.31 6.35 -13.72
C ARG A 148 11.87 7.19 -12.54
N LEU A 149 12.43 6.93 -11.36
CA LEU A 149 12.07 7.60 -10.11
C LEU A 149 12.85 8.93 -9.91
N GLY A 150 13.83 9.20 -10.76
CA GLY A 150 14.62 10.42 -10.75
C GLY A 150 16.09 10.18 -10.44
N ASN A 151 16.81 11.24 -10.13
CA ASN A 151 18.23 11.15 -9.77
C ASN A 151 18.36 10.85 -8.26
N LEU A 152 19.28 9.96 -7.89
CA LEU A 152 19.55 9.59 -6.49
C LEU A 152 19.94 10.79 -5.60
N LYS A 153 20.44 11.87 -6.19
CA LYS A 153 20.79 13.11 -5.47
C LYS A 153 19.57 14.01 -5.19
N SER A 154 18.39 13.66 -5.67
CA SER A 154 17.16 14.41 -5.41
C SER A 154 16.66 14.12 -4.01
N GLU A 155 16.24 15.14 -3.26
CA GLU A 155 15.60 14.99 -1.94
C GLU A 155 14.37 14.06 -2.02
N LYS A 156 13.66 14.12 -3.15
CA LYS A 156 12.50 13.26 -3.41
C LYS A 156 12.83 11.77 -3.57
N ALA A 157 14.09 11.44 -3.86
CA ALA A 157 14.51 10.04 -4.05
C ALA A 157 14.41 9.23 -2.75
N ILE A 158 14.69 9.85 -1.61
CA ILE A 158 14.69 9.17 -0.30
C ILE A 158 13.28 8.71 0.05
N SER A 159 12.28 9.57 -0.11
CA SER A 159 10.88 9.21 0.16
C SER A 159 10.36 8.14 -0.79
N LEU A 160 10.73 8.21 -2.08
CA LEU A 160 10.37 7.17 -3.06
C LEU A 160 10.99 5.81 -2.72
N ILE A 161 12.27 5.81 -2.30
CA ILE A 161 12.94 4.60 -1.83
C ILE A 161 12.20 4.01 -0.62
N ALA A 162 11.85 4.85 0.35
CA ALA A 162 11.13 4.40 1.53
C ALA A 162 9.75 3.82 1.18
N LEU A 163 8.99 4.48 0.31
CA LEU A 163 7.69 3.99 -0.17
C LEU A 163 7.79 2.58 -0.74
N GLU A 164 8.76 2.34 -1.59
CA GLU A 164 8.91 1.05 -2.25
C GLU A 164 9.50 -0.03 -1.32
N VAL A 165 10.50 0.32 -0.50
CA VAL A 165 11.11 -0.64 0.45
C VAL A 165 10.10 -1.14 1.47
N HIS A 166 9.17 -0.27 1.89
CA HIS A 166 8.11 -0.60 2.83
C HIS A 166 6.81 -1.04 2.16
N GLY A 167 6.76 -1.10 0.82
CA GLY A 167 5.57 -1.50 0.07
C GLY A 167 4.37 -0.57 0.27
N ILE A 168 4.62 0.73 0.55
CA ILE A 168 3.56 1.71 0.79
C ILE A 168 2.86 2.05 -0.54
N PRO A 169 1.55 1.80 -0.67
CA PRO A 169 0.81 2.15 -1.88
C PRO A 169 0.77 3.67 -2.06
N HIS A 170 1.36 4.18 -3.15
CA HIS A 170 1.45 5.62 -3.39
C HIS A 170 0.78 6.09 -4.68
N VAL A 171 0.29 5.16 -5.49
CA VAL A 171 -0.51 5.42 -6.69
C VAL A 171 -1.92 4.91 -6.46
N PHE A 172 -2.93 5.75 -6.63
CA PHE A 172 -4.32 5.32 -6.55
C PHE A 172 -4.72 4.51 -7.77
N ARG A 173 -5.60 3.56 -7.57
CA ARG A 173 -6.20 2.78 -8.66
C ARG A 173 -7.14 3.67 -9.48
N SER A 174 -7.29 3.34 -10.76
CA SER A 174 -8.14 4.11 -11.68
C SER A 174 -9.62 4.08 -11.30
N ASP A 175 -10.10 2.95 -10.76
CA ASP A 175 -11.47 2.81 -10.27
C ASP A 175 -11.73 3.69 -9.03
N THR A 176 -10.77 3.79 -8.13
CA THR A 176 -10.82 4.66 -6.95
C THR A 176 -10.84 6.14 -7.33
N LEU A 177 -9.98 6.55 -8.28
CA LEU A 177 -9.97 7.93 -8.77
C LEU A 177 -11.27 8.28 -9.51
N ALA A 178 -11.77 7.38 -10.35
CA ALA A 178 -13.04 7.59 -11.06
C ALA A 178 -14.23 7.74 -10.08
N GLU A 179 -14.26 6.92 -9.01
CA GLU A 179 -15.27 7.05 -7.97
C GLU A 179 -15.14 8.41 -7.25
N ALA A 180 -13.93 8.81 -6.85
CA ALA A 180 -13.69 10.08 -6.18
C ALA A 180 -14.16 11.28 -7.03
N GLU A 181 -13.91 11.26 -8.35
CA GLU A 181 -14.37 12.33 -9.27
C GLU A 181 -15.89 12.33 -9.46
N ALA A 182 -16.55 11.18 -9.38
CA ALA A 182 -17.99 11.06 -9.53
C ALA A 182 -18.78 11.41 -8.26
N VAL A 183 -18.11 11.59 -7.12
CA VAL A 183 -18.78 11.94 -5.85
C VAL A 183 -19.30 13.37 -5.91
N GLU A 184 -20.61 13.52 -5.61
CA GLU A 184 -21.28 14.80 -5.52
C GLU A 184 -21.32 15.35 -4.09
N HIS A 185 -21.51 16.66 -3.95
CA HIS A 185 -21.69 17.28 -2.64
C HIS A 185 -22.95 16.76 -1.95
N VAL A 186 -22.82 16.46 -0.68
CA VAL A 186 -23.95 16.04 0.16
C VAL A 186 -24.79 17.25 0.54
N ALA A 187 -26.07 17.22 0.19
CA ALA A 187 -27.03 18.25 0.59
C ALA A 187 -27.34 18.18 2.10
N LEU A 188 -27.82 19.28 2.67
CA LEU A 188 -28.24 19.38 4.08
C LEU A 188 -29.23 18.25 4.48
N GLY A 189 -30.24 18.03 3.66
CA GLY A 189 -31.21 16.95 3.86
C GLY A 189 -31.86 16.97 5.26
N ARG A 190 -31.69 15.89 6.02
CA ARG A 190 -32.21 15.75 7.40
C ARG A 190 -31.18 16.15 8.46
N ARG A 191 -30.03 16.68 8.07
CA ARG A 191 -28.99 17.11 8.97
C ARG A 191 -29.40 18.42 9.65
N GLU A 192 -28.93 18.65 10.88
CA GLU A 192 -29.07 19.94 11.52
C GLU A 192 -28.22 21.01 10.82
N ASP A 193 -28.71 22.24 10.78
CA ASP A 193 -28.02 23.36 10.19
C ASP A 193 -27.19 24.12 11.22
N TRP A 194 -25.89 23.88 11.26
CA TRP A 194 -24.95 24.52 12.17
C TRP A 194 -24.10 25.62 11.49
N ARG A 195 -24.46 26.08 10.31
CA ARG A 195 -23.70 27.08 9.56
C ARG A 195 -23.58 28.45 10.26
N LYS A 196 -24.38 28.69 11.28
CA LYS A 196 -24.31 29.93 12.09
C LYS A 196 -23.43 29.78 13.33
N LEU A 197 -23.03 28.56 13.67
CA LEU A 197 -22.15 28.33 14.82
C LEU A 197 -20.73 28.75 14.42
N PRO A 198 -20.04 29.60 15.22
CA PRO A 198 -18.70 30.08 14.87
C PRO A 198 -17.64 29.03 15.17
N LEU A 199 -17.70 27.90 14.48
CA LEU A 199 -16.71 26.82 14.53
C LEU A 199 -15.38 27.32 13.97
N VAL A 200 -14.27 26.92 14.58
CA VAL A 200 -12.90 27.18 14.13
C VAL A 200 -12.13 25.89 13.99
N THR A 201 -11.24 25.81 13.03
CA THR A 201 -10.24 24.73 12.91
C THR A 201 -8.90 25.22 13.45
N ILE A 202 -8.10 24.33 14.03
CA ILE A 202 -6.80 24.67 14.61
C ILE A 202 -5.75 23.73 14.01
N ASP A 203 -5.23 24.13 12.86
CA ASP A 203 -4.36 23.33 12.02
C ASP A 203 -3.02 24.04 11.76
N PRO A 204 -1.97 23.30 11.32
CA PRO A 204 -0.77 23.90 10.77
C PRO A 204 -1.09 24.80 9.56
N PRO A 205 -0.26 25.84 9.29
CA PRO A 205 -0.55 26.81 8.21
C PRO A 205 -0.61 26.21 6.80
N ASP A 206 -0.02 25.03 6.60
CA ASP A 206 0.05 24.30 5.35
C ASP A 206 -0.94 23.14 5.25
N ALA A 207 -1.77 22.92 6.27
CA ALA A 207 -2.82 21.92 6.26
C ALA A 207 -3.84 22.21 5.16
N LYS A 208 -4.30 21.14 4.50
CA LYS A 208 -5.34 21.19 3.46
C LYS A 208 -6.58 20.39 3.82
N ASP A 209 -6.43 19.49 4.75
CA ASP A 209 -7.40 18.53 5.26
C ASP A 209 -7.81 18.96 6.67
N HIS A 210 -8.75 19.90 6.77
CA HIS A 210 -9.30 20.32 8.05
C HIS A 210 -10.35 19.31 8.50
N ASP A 211 -9.94 18.33 9.28
CA ASP A 211 -10.78 17.18 9.66
C ASP A 211 -11.73 17.50 10.78
N ASP A 212 -11.36 18.41 11.67
CA ASP A 212 -12.15 18.79 12.85
C ASP A 212 -12.27 20.30 13.03
N ALA A 213 -13.38 20.70 13.66
CA ALA A 213 -13.63 22.06 14.06
C ALA A 213 -14.26 22.09 15.44
N VAL A 214 -13.97 23.14 16.20
CA VAL A 214 -14.41 23.27 17.59
C VAL A 214 -15.06 24.62 17.83
N HIS A 215 -15.99 24.63 18.78
CA HIS A 215 -16.58 25.83 19.36
C HIS A 215 -16.78 25.64 20.86
N ALA A 216 -16.60 26.70 21.63
CA ALA A 216 -16.86 26.68 23.05
C ALA A 216 -17.63 27.97 23.47
N GLU A 217 -18.62 27.79 24.31
CA GLU A 217 -19.36 28.89 24.91
C GLU A 217 -19.61 28.63 26.41
N PRO A 218 -19.81 29.68 27.24
CA PRO A 218 -20.12 29.47 28.62
C PRO A 218 -21.42 28.69 28.82
N ASP A 219 -21.41 27.72 29.72
CA ASP A 219 -22.60 26.95 30.05
C ASP A 219 -23.54 27.79 30.96
N PRO A 220 -24.78 28.04 30.53
CA PRO A 220 -25.75 28.77 31.35
C PRO A 220 -26.32 27.92 32.51
N SER A 221 -26.02 26.63 32.58
CA SER A 221 -26.55 25.71 33.58
C SER A 221 -26.00 26.03 34.97
N PRO A 222 -26.85 26.22 36.01
CA PRO A 222 -26.39 26.35 37.39
C PRO A 222 -25.64 25.13 37.91
N GLU A 223 -25.88 23.95 37.30
CA GLU A 223 -25.22 22.69 37.69
C GLU A 223 -23.76 22.64 37.20
N ASN A 224 -23.41 23.49 36.24
CA ASN A 224 -22.04 23.63 35.70
C ASN A 224 -21.56 25.09 35.78
N ALA A 225 -21.74 25.72 36.91
CA ALA A 225 -21.39 27.13 37.11
C ALA A 225 -19.91 27.42 36.80
N GLY A 226 -19.66 28.31 35.82
CA GLY A 226 -18.32 28.62 35.31
C GLY A 226 -17.76 27.62 34.33
N GLY A 227 -18.53 26.62 33.91
CA GLY A 227 -18.19 25.65 32.88
C GLY A 227 -18.48 26.16 31.47
N PHE A 228 -18.20 25.30 30.51
CA PHE A 228 -18.38 25.58 29.10
C PHE A 228 -19.12 24.43 28.40
N ILE A 229 -19.89 24.76 27.39
CA ILE A 229 -20.41 23.83 26.39
C ILE A 229 -19.37 23.78 25.28
N LEU A 230 -18.84 22.58 25.03
CA LEU A 230 -17.88 22.34 23.97
C LEU A 230 -18.58 21.60 22.82
N THR A 231 -18.52 22.18 21.63
CA THR A 231 -19.01 21.56 20.41
C THR A 231 -17.83 21.14 19.53
N ILE A 232 -17.83 19.89 19.10
CA ILE A 232 -16.81 19.31 18.21
C ILE A 232 -17.51 18.80 16.98
N ALA A 233 -17.04 19.21 15.79
CA ALA A 233 -17.52 18.75 14.51
C ALA A 233 -16.38 18.04 13.76
N ILE A 234 -16.62 16.83 13.31
CA ILE A 234 -15.67 16.02 12.54
C ILE A 234 -16.23 15.86 11.13
N ALA A 235 -15.41 16.02 10.08
CA ALA A 235 -15.83 15.80 8.71
C ALA A 235 -16.46 14.41 8.54
N ASP A 236 -17.67 14.35 7.98
CA ASP A 236 -18.40 13.09 7.80
C ASP A 236 -17.89 12.36 6.54
N VAL A 237 -16.73 11.71 6.67
CA VAL A 237 -16.11 10.91 5.60
C VAL A 237 -17.04 9.79 5.14
N ALA A 238 -17.84 9.20 6.05
CA ALA A 238 -18.78 8.14 5.73
C ALA A 238 -19.95 8.60 4.84
N ALA A 239 -20.18 9.91 4.73
CA ALA A 239 -21.13 10.45 3.76
C ALA A 239 -20.69 10.20 2.31
N TYR A 240 -19.40 10.10 2.07
CA TYR A 240 -18.77 9.95 0.76
C TYR A 240 -18.19 8.56 0.52
N VAL A 241 -17.43 8.06 1.48
CA VAL A 241 -16.77 6.74 1.40
C VAL A 241 -17.71 5.68 1.96
N ARG A 242 -18.36 4.94 1.06
CA ARG A 242 -19.36 3.92 1.43
C ARG A 242 -18.71 2.54 1.54
N PRO A 243 -19.15 1.70 2.50
CA PRO A 243 -18.64 0.34 2.66
C PRO A 243 -18.68 -0.48 1.37
N GLY A 244 -17.60 -1.15 1.02
CA GLY A 244 -17.47 -2.01 -0.14
C GLY A 244 -17.26 -1.30 -1.48
N THR A 245 -17.14 0.02 -1.52
CA THR A 245 -16.80 0.78 -2.73
C THR A 245 -15.30 0.71 -3.07
N ALA A 246 -14.86 1.26 -4.19
CA ALA A 246 -13.44 1.30 -4.55
C ALA A 246 -12.66 2.19 -3.58
N LEU A 247 -13.23 3.34 -3.19
CA LEU A 247 -12.66 4.24 -2.17
C LEU A 247 -12.44 3.52 -0.83
N ASP A 248 -13.46 2.83 -0.33
CA ASP A 248 -13.38 2.10 0.94
C ASP A 248 -12.33 0.99 0.90
N ARG A 249 -12.35 0.16 -0.15
CA ARG A 249 -11.37 -0.92 -0.29
C ARG A 249 -9.92 -0.42 -0.37
N GLU A 250 -9.68 0.65 -1.12
CA GLU A 250 -8.33 1.20 -1.23
C GLU A 250 -7.90 1.91 0.05
N ALA A 251 -8.79 2.63 0.73
CA ALA A 251 -8.53 3.22 2.04
C ALA A 251 -8.16 2.16 3.07
N ALA A 252 -8.85 1.02 3.10
CA ALA A 252 -8.54 -0.10 3.97
C ALA A 252 -7.14 -0.71 3.68
N ILE A 253 -6.75 -0.81 2.39
CA ILE A 253 -5.40 -1.28 2.01
C ILE A 253 -4.32 -0.29 2.44
N ARG A 254 -4.56 1.02 2.34
CA ARG A 254 -3.61 2.07 2.74
C ARG A 254 -3.50 2.21 4.25
N GLY A 255 -4.60 2.06 4.97
CA GLY A 255 -4.71 2.11 6.43
C GLY A 255 -4.62 3.51 7.02
N ASN A 256 -3.71 4.35 6.55
CA ASN A 256 -3.50 5.73 6.98
C ASN A 256 -2.87 6.59 5.88
N SER A 257 -2.78 7.89 6.10
CA SER A 257 -1.90 8.78 5.33
C SER A 257 -0.47 8.69 5.88
N VAL A 258 0.53 8.77 4.99
CA VAL A 258 1.94 8.72 5.35
C VAL A 258 2.59 10.04 5.00
N TYR A 259 3.23 10.68 5.99
CA TYR A 259 3.83 12.01 5.86
C TYR A 259 5.35 11.90 5.74
N PHE A 260 5.89 12.43 4.65
CA PHE A 260 7.32 12.60 4.43
C PHE A 260 7.68 14.09 4.45
N PRO A 261 8.95 14.47 4.66
CA PRO A 261 9.35 15.87 4.62
C PRO A 261 9.04 16.59 3.30
N ASP A 262 8.98 15.84 2.19
CA ASP A 262 8.81 16.36 0.82
C ASP A 262 7.43 16.07 0.21
N ARG A 263 6.63 15.21 0.83
CA ARG A 263 5.31 14.81 0.30
C ARG A 263 4.42 14.14 1.34
N VAL A 264 3.14 14.14 1.04
CA VAL A 264 2.14 13.29 1.72
C VAL A 264 1.68 12.20 0.75
N VAL A 265 1.54 10.98 1.26
CA VAL A 265 0.88 9.87 0.56
C VAL A 265 -0.47 9.68 1.25
N PRO A 266 -1.55 10.22 0.71
CA PRO A 266 -2.82 10.28 1.41
C PRO A 266 -3.53 8.92 1.38
N MET A 267 -4.34 8.64 2.42
CA MET A 267 -5.19 7.46 2.50
C MET A 267 -6.34 7.52 1.48
N LEU A 268 -6.88 8.70 1.24
CA LEU A 268 -7.95 8.98 0.31
C LEU A 268 -7.48 9.95 -0.78
N PRO A 269 -8.05 9.90 -2.02
CA PRO A 269 -7.76 10.90 -3.04
C PRO A 269 -7.99 12.33 -2.55
N GLU A 270 -7.15 13.28 -2.99
CA GLU A 270 -7.19 14.67 -2.52
C GLU A 270 -8.55 15.35 -2.72
N ARG A 271 -9.34 14.97 -3.75
CA ARG A 271 -10.71 15.43 -3.91
C ARG A 271 -11.59 15.06 -2.71
N ILE A 272 -11.35 13.94 -2.08
CA ILE A 272 -12.08 13.53 -0.87
C ILE A 272 -11.46 14.20 0.35
N SER A 273 -10.16 13.97 0.64
CA SER A 273 -9.52 14.44 1.87
C SER A 273 -9.35 15.96 1.92
N ASN A 274 -8.86 16.57 0.85
CA ASN A 274 -8.52 18.00 0.84
C ASN A 274 -9.66 18.90 0.34
N ASP A 275 -10.77 18.32 -0.12
CA ASP A 275 -11.93 19.08 -0.59
C ASP A 275 -13.22 18.68 0.10
N LEU A 276 -13.86 17.57 -0.29
CA LEU A 276 -15.21 17.21 0.18
C LEU A 276 -15.28 16.94 1.68
N CYS A 277 -14.25 16.38 2.28
CA CYS A 277 -14.14 16.13 3.71
C CYS A 277 -13.35 17.18 4.48
N SER A 278 -12.89 18.26 3.84
CA SER A 278 -12.19 19.34 4.53
C SER A 278 -13.17 20.42 4.98
N LEU A 279 -13.20 20.78 6.27
CA LEU A 279 -14.08 21.78 6.88
C LEU A 279 -13.62 23.20 6.56
N LYS A 280 -13.70 23.57 5.28
CA LYS A 280 -13.23 24.84 4.75
C LYS A 280 -14.14 25.99 5.14
N GLN A 281 -13.55 27.15 5.42
CA GLN A 281 -14.27 28.37 5.74
C GLN A 281 -15.26 28.75 4.63
N GLY A 282 -16.51 29.02 5.03
CA GLY A 282 -17.56 29.52 4.12
C GLY A 282 -18.08 28.48 3.10
N VAL A 283 -17.77 27.21 3.31
CA VAL A 283 -18.25 26.11 2.45
C VAL A 283 -19.07 25.13 3.27
N ASP A 284 -20.25 24.77 2.76
CA ASP A 284 -21.09 23.76 3.42
C ASP A 284 -20.41 22.38 3.35
N ARG A 285 -20.25 21.74 4.50
CA ARG A 285 -19.67 20.39 4.64
C ARG A 285 -20.49 19.53 5.58
N PRO A 286 -20.74 18.24 5.25
CA PRO A 286 -21.36 17.34 6.19
C PRO A 286 -20.36 17.01 7.31
N ALA A 287 -20.85 17.06 8.54
CA ALA A 287 -20.07 16.73 9.71
C ALA A 287 -20.85 15.81 10.66
N LEU A 288 -20.15 15.00 11.42
CA LEU A 288 -20.61 14.36 12.62
C LEU A 288 -20.23 15.28 13.79
N ALA A 289 -21.21 15.69 14.57
CA ALA A 289 -20.95 16.64 15.63
C ALA A 289 -21.44 16.12 17.01
N VAL A 290 -20.75 16.56 18.04
CA VAL A 290 -21.03 16.25 19.45
C VAL A 290 -20.97 17.55 20.25
N THR A 291 -21.93 17.69 21.15
CA THR A 291 -21.98 18.79 22.13
C THR A 291 -21.98 18.22 23.53
#